data_20c099326637a6316d325ef31bd8a173
#
_entry.id   20c099326637a6316d325ef31bd8a173
#
_cell.length_a   1.000
_cell.length_b   1.000
_cell.length_c   1.000
_cell.angle_alpha   90.00
_cell.angle_beta   90.00
_cell.angle_gamma   90.00
#
_symmetry.space_group_name_H-M   'P 1'
#
loop_
_entity.id
_entity.type
_entity.pdbx_description
1 polymer ?
#
loop_
_entity_poly.entity_id
_entity_poly.type
_entity_poly.pdbx_seq_one_letter_code
_entity_poly.pdbx_strand_id
1 'polypeptide(L)'
;MTVVYACIPDPRHPPMVATDPSDVLSTLIQRESVLYAVDVAGCEKRDIVDAVPPSRSTVDRSIRELEAAGLVTRAPEGYRRTLLGELLLSEYYRFKSQTAELLSAGEIFAELSPTQQIDRSMLDDATIITATQATPHQPVSALCSLVGEAKSIRILCPAVFPQLIETFARATDNAERVEIILTDSVASALVDSFTESLAALQEAGAELHLLETTPPHGLAVIERPMGATAGLLVIDDSGGRALVRNSGDDAVAWATNRLDHWRGESTALPLTEITDAGSVL
;
A
#
# COMPACT_ATOMS: atom_id res chain seq x y z
N MET A 1 37.55 0.48 26.29
CA MET A 1 38.22 -0.84 26.19
C MET A 1 37.17 -1.84 25.75
N THR A 2 37.02 -2.00 24.44
CA THR A 2 36.00 -2.86 23.82
C THR A 2 36.55 -4.27 23.74
N VAL A 3 35.97 -5.18 24.50
CA VAL A 3 36.35 -6.59 24.48
C VAL A 3 35.72 -7.21 23.23
N VAL A 4 36.54 -7.46 22.22
CA VAL A 4 36.18 -8.26 21.04
C VAL A 4 36.24 -9.72 21.46
N TYR A 5 35.10 -10.38 21.67
CA TYR A 5 35.08 -11.83 21.82
C TYR A 5 35.41 -12.46 20.46
N ALA A 6 36.61 -12.97 20.33
CA ALA A 6 36.98 -13.85 19.23
C ALA A 6 36.20 -15.16 19.37
N CYS A 7 35.19 -15.36 18.53
CA CYS A 7 34.49 -16.62 18.42
C CYS A 7 35.48 -17.67 17.87
N ILE A 8 35.84 -18.64 18.71
CA ILE A 8 36.64 -19.81 18.26
C ILE A 8 35.69 -20.67 17.42
N PRO A 9 35.95 -20.89 16.12
CA PRO A 9 35.07 -21.71 15.28
C PRO A 9 35.08 -23.17 15.80
N ASP A 10 33.89 -23.71 16.02
CA ASP A 10 33.69 -25.13 16.30
C ASP A 10 34.12 -25.93 15.07
N PRO A 11 35.09 -26.86 15.18
CA PRO A 11 35.61 -27.64 14.03
C PRO A 11 34.53 -28.50 13.35
N ARG A 12 33.32 -28.60 13.93
CA ARG A 12 32.18 -29.31 13.37
C ARG A 12 31.30 -28.46 12.47
N HIS A 13 31.56 -27.12 12.43
CA HIS A 13 30.89 -26.23 11.50
C HIS A 13 31.97 -25.63 10.58
N PRO A 14 32.02 -26.00 9.31
CA PRO A 14 32.89 -25.33 8.36
C PRO A 14 32.59 -23.83 8.38
N PRO A 15 33.60 -22.94 8.31
CA PRO A 15 33.37 -21.51 8.25
C PRO A 15 32.42 -21.26 7.08
N MET A 16 31.33 -20.49 7.32
CA MET A 16 30.51 -19.99 6.23
C MET A 16 31.45 -19.26 5.26
N VAL A 17 31.64 -19.84 4.10
CA VAL A 17 32.23 -19.12 2.97
C VAL A 17 31.35 -17.89 2.80
N ALA A 18 31.96 -16.70 2.77
CA ALA A 18 31.23 -15.46 2.50
C ALA A 18 30.60 -15.63 1.11
N THR A 19 29.36 -16.07 1.11
CA THR A 19 28.60 -16.37 -0.11
C THR A 19 27.96 -15.05 -0.52
N ASP A 20 28.10 -14.68 -1.79
CA ASP A 20 27.42 -13.50 -2.33
C ASP A 20 25.91 -13.61 -2.05
N PRO A 21 25.25 -12.58 -1.48
CA PRO A 21 23.82 -12.58 -1.25
C PRO A 21 23.01 -12.95 -2.50
N SER A 22 23.47 -12.57 -3.69
CA SER A 22 22.83 -12.90 -4.97
C SER A 22 22.83 -14.39 -5.28
N ASP A 23 23.91 -15.09 -4.93
CA ASP A 23 24.02 -16.54 -5.13
C ASP A 23 23.09 -17.29 -4.16
N VAL A 24 23.00 -16.83 -2.90
CA VAL A 24 22.08 -17.40 -1.90
C VAL A 24 20.65 -17.22 -2.32
N LEU A 25 20.25 -16.02 -2.76
CA LEU A 25 18.91 -15.73 -3.25
C LEU A 25 18.57 -16.55 -4.50
N SER A 26 19.51 -16.66 -5.45
CA SER A 26 19.33 -17.50 -6.64
C SER A 26 19.08 -18.95 -6.27
N THR A 27 19.86 -19.50 -5.34
CA THR A 27 19.71 -20.86 -4.84
C THR A 27 18.34 -21.03 -4.14
N LEU A 28 17.95 -20.10 -3.29
CA LEU A 28 16.68 -20.13 -2.59
C LEU A 28 15.51 -20.16 -3.59
N ILE A 29 15.49 -19.23 -4.56
CA ILE A 29 14.43 -19.14 -5.58
C ILE A 29 14.32 -20.43 -6.39
N GLN A 30 15.45 -20.97 -6.84
CA GLN A 30 15.48 -22.19 -7.66
C GLN A 30 15.12 -23.46 -6.87
N ARG A 31 15.33 -23.46 -5.56
CA ARG A 31 15.15 -24.63 -4.69
C ARG A 31 14.06 -24.42 -3.63
N GLU A 32 13.20 -23.41 -3.81
CA GLU A 32 12.12 -23.02 -2.90
C GLU A 32 11.32 -24.23 -2.41
N SER A 33 10.81 -25.04 -3.32
CA SER A 33 9.96 -26.19 -3.00
C SER A 33 10.66 -27.24 -2.13
N VAL A 34 11.95 -27.49 -2.39
CA VAL A 34 12.74 -28.42 -1.60
C VAL A 34 13.06 -27.83 -0.22
N LEU A 35 13.44 -26.54 -0.14
CA LEU A 35 13.70 -25.86 1.13
C LEU A 35 12.44 -25.83 2.00
N TYR A 36 11.27 -25.57 1.40
CA TYR A 36 9.99 -25.59 2.10
C TYR A 36 9.65 -26.97 2.66
N ALA A 37 9.92 -28.03 1.91
CA ALA A 37 9.67 -29.42 2.33
C ALA A 37 10.61 -29.94 3.43
N VAL A 38 11.76 -29.28 3.65
CA VAL A 38 12.67 -29.63 4.76
C VAL A 38 12.12 -29.05 6.07
N ASP A 39 11.73 -29.90 7.00
CA ASP A 39 11.22 -29.48 8.32
C ASP A 39 12.34 -28.88 9.20
N VAL A 40 11.98 -27.95 10.08
CA VAL A 40 12.90 -27.39 11.09
C VAL A 40 13.23 -28.40 12.20
N ALA A 41 12.33 -29.33 12.50
CA ALA A 41 12.53 -30.41 13.44
C ALA A 41 13.43 -31.54 12.87
N GLY A 42 13.51 -31.64 11.55
CA GLY A 42 14.21 -32.66 10.80
C GLY A 42 13.27 -33.63 10.07
N CYS A 43 13.68 -34.11 8.90
CA CYS A 43 12.94 -35.06 8.09
C CYS A 43 13.87 -35.99 7.32
N GLU A 44 13.38 -37.17 6.97
CA GLU A 44 14.11 -38.08 6.12
C GLU A 44 14.06 -37.59 4.66
N LYS A 45 15.10 -37.94 3.90
CA LYS A 45 15.19 -37.60 2.48
C LYS A 45 14.01 -38.12 1.64
N ARG A 46 13.48 -39.29 1.98
CA ARG A 46 12.32 -39.83 1.29
C ARG A 46 11.10 -38.93 1.43
N ASP A 47 10.89 -38.38 2.61
CA ASP A 47 9.74 -37.51 2.91
C ASP A 47 9.81 -36.23 2.06
N ILE A 48 11.02 -35.69 1.86
CA ILE A 48 11.26 -34.55 0.96
C ILE A 48 10.93 -34.93 -0.50
N VAL A 49 11.41 -36.10 -0.96
CA VAL A 49 11.14 -36.59 -2.33
C VAL A 49 9.65 -36.79 -2.57
N ASP A 50 8.92 -37.30 -1.59
CA ASP A 50 7.48 -37.56 -1.71
C ASP A 50 6.64 -36.26 -1.63
N ALA A 51 7.18 -35.19 -0.99
CA ALA A 51 6.51 -33.91 -0.83
C ALA A 51 6.66 -32.95 -2.01
N VAL A 52 7.62 -33.19 -2.92
CA VAL A 52 7.92 -32.23 -3.99
C VAL A 52 7.80 -32.84 -5.38
N PRO A 53 7.42 -32.06 -6.43
CA PRO A 53 7.30 -32.57 -7.81
C PRO A 53 8.62 -33.03 -8.48
N PRO A 54 9.82 -32.47 -8.14
CA PRO A 54 11.07 -32.85 -8.80
C PRO A 54 11.48 -34.30 -8.57
N SER A 55 12.23 -34.85 -9.54
CA SER A 55 12.79 -36.19 -9.42
C SER A 55 13.78 -36.34 -8.25
N ARG A 56 13.97 -37.59 -7.75
CA ARG A 56 14.92 -37.88 -6.66
C ARG A 56 16.32 -37.32 -6.92
N SER A 57 16.83 -37.40 -8.17
CA SER A 57 18.15 -36.84 -8.51
C SER A 57 18.18 -35.32 -8.43
N THR A 58 17.08 -34.65 -8.75
CA THR A 58 16.92 -33.19 -8.61
C THR A 58 16.90 -32.79 -7.13
N VAL A 59 16.14 -33.54 -6.29
CA VAL A 59 16.12 -33.32 -4.83
C VAL A 59 17.52 -33.48 -4.23
N ASP A 60 18.27 -34.50 -4.64
CA ASP A 60 19.66 -34.73 -4.20
C ASP A 60 20.59 -33.57 -4.52
N ARG A 61 20.44 -33.00 -5.70
CA ARG A 61 21.21 -31.84 -6.11
C ARG A 61 20.77 -30.59 -5.31
N SER A 62 19.48 -30.41 -5.16
CA SER A 62 18.91 -29.26 -4.43
C SER A 62 19.37 -29.24 -2.97
N ILE A 63 19.33 -30.40 -2.29
CA ILE A 63 19.81 -30.51 -0.91
C ILE A 63 21.27 -30.11 -0.79
N ARG A 64 22.13 -30.58 -1.71
CA ARG A 64 23.55 -30.22 -1.71
C ARG A 64 23.80 -28.72 -1.92
N GLU A 65 23.04 -28.09 -2.80
CA GLU A 65 23.13 -26.65 -3.07
C GLU A 65 22.62 -25.84 -1.84
N LEU A 66 21.54 -26.28 -1.21
CA LEU A 66 21.01 -25.68 0.01
C LEU A 66 21.93 -25.87 1.22
N GLU A 67 22.60 -27.05 1.35
CA GLU A 67 23.64 -27.28 2.35
C GLU A 67 24.85 -26.35 2.13
N ALA A 68 25.31 -26.20 0.88
CA ALA A 68 26.41 -25.30 0.54
C ALA A 68 26.09 -23.83 0.82
N ALA A 69 24.82 -23.42 0.63
CA ALA A 69 24.34 -22.10 0.97
C ALA A 69 24.03 -21.92 2.48
N GLY A 70 24.18 -22.95 3.31
CA GLY A 70 23.92 -22.90 4.75
C GLY A 70 22.43 -22.84 5.13
N LEU A 71 21.51 -23.09 4.19
CA LEU A 71 20.07 -23.02 4.42
C LEU A 71 19.48 -24.33 5.00
N VAL A 72 20.18 -25.44 4.76
CA VAL A 72 19.85 -26.78 5.26
C VAL A 72 21.08 -27.39 5.90
N THR A 73 20.91 -28.23 6.89
CA THR A 73 22.01 -28.99 7.52
C THR A 73 21.58 -30.43 7.80
N ARG A 74 22.56 -31.31 7.96
CA ARG A 74 22.31 -32.69 8.38
C ARG A 74 21.90 -32.75 9.84
N ALA A 75 20.97 -33.66 10.14
CA ALA A 75 20.46 -33.96 11.45
C ALA A 75 20.41 -35.50 11.65
N PRO A 76 20.28 -36.01 12.88
CA PRO A 76 20.09 -37.45 13.12
C PRO A 76 18.93 -38.06 12.34
N GLU A 77 17.85 -37.29 12.14
CA GLU A 77 16.65 -37.65 11.40
C GLU A 77 16.78 -37.48 9.87
N GLY A 78 17.96 -37.04 9.38
CA GLY A 78 18.21 -36.80 7.96
C GLY A 78 18.65 -35.37 7.67
N TYR A 79 17.73 -34.46 7.34
CA TYR A 79 17.99 -33.07 7.04
C TYR A 79 17.05 -32.15 7.81
N ARG A 80 17.54 -30.98 8.20
CA ARG A 80 16.71 -29.93 8.81
C ARG A 80 17.05 -28.56 8.24
N ARG A 81 16.06 -27.70 8.21
CA ARG A 81 16.24 -26.28 7.86
C ARG A 81 17.03 -25.59 8.97
N THR A 82 18.00 -24.77 8.61
CA THR A 82 18.74 -23.93 9.56
C THR A 82 17.92 -22.71 9.94
N LEU A 83 18.28 -22.01 11.02
CA LEU A 83 17.66 -20.72 11.35
C LEU A 83 17.81 -19.71 10.21
N LEU A 84 18.98 -19.67 9.53
CA LEU A 84 19.16 -18.82 8.35
C LEU A 84 18.22 -19.22 7.23
N GLY A 85 18.05 -20.53 6.97
CA GLY A 85 17.12 -21.04 5.97
C GLY A 85 15.66 -20.67 6.26
N GLU A 86 15.26 -20.73 7.54
CA GLU A 86 13.91 -20.34 7.99
C GLU A 86 13.65 -18.84 7.78
N LEU A 87 14.59 -18.00 8.23
CA LEU A 87 14.47 -16.54 8.11
C LEU A 87 14.44 -16.10 6.65
N LEU A 88 15.35 -16.62 5.82
CA LEU A 88 15.41 -16.26 4.40
C LEU A 88 14.20 -16.77 3.61
N LEU A 89 13.67 -17.94 3.94
CA LEU A 89 12.45 -18.45 3.32
C LEU A 89 11.24 -17.58 3.68
N SER A 90 11.12 -17.15 4.93
CA SER A 90 10.07 -16.24 5.40
C SER A 90 10.15 -14.89 4.68
N GLU A 91 11.36 -14.29 4.59
CA GLU A 91 11.58 -13.03 3.87
C GLU A 91 11.27 -13.16 2.38
N TYR A 92 11.61 -14.29 1.77
CA TYR A 92 11.31 -14.57 0.37
C TYR A 92 9.79 -14.62 0.11
N TYR A 93 9.03 -15.31 0.97
CA TYR A 93 7.57 -15.36 0.81
C TYR A 93 6.93 -14.00 1.02
N ARG A 94 7.41 -13.22 1.98
CA ARG A 94 6.98 -11.84 2.19
C ARG A 94 7.21 -11.00 0.92
N PHE A 95 8.42 -11.04 0.37
CA PHE A 95 8.76 -10.33 -0.87
C PHE A 95 7.92 -10.82 -2.06
N LYS A 96 7.68 -12.13 -2.17
CA LYS A 96 6.86 -12.71 -3.23
C LYS A 96 5.40 -12.24 -3.16
N SER A 97 4.81 -12.20 -1.95
CA SER A 97 3.47 -11.65 -1.72
C SER A 97 3.39 -10.19 -2.13
N GLN A 98 4.32 -9.38 -1.65
CA GLN A 98 4.39 -7.96 -1.97
C GLN A 98 4.58 -7.68 -3.47
N THR A 99 5.35 -8.53 -4.16
CA THR A 99 5.51 -8.43 -5.61
C THR A 99 4.20 -8.76 -6.33
N ALA A 100 3.45 -9.76 -5.86
CA ALA A 100 2.16 -10.11 -6.42
C ALA A 100 1.13 -8.97 -6.26
N GLU A 101 1.13 -8.29 -5.12
CA GLU A 101 0.30 -7.10 -4.86
C GLU A 101 0.63 -5.95 -5.82
N LEU A 102 1.93 -5.63 -5.98
CA LEU A 102 2.40 -4.63 -6.94
C LEU A 102 2.02 -4.99 -8.38
N LEU A 103 2.15 -6.24 -8.77
CA LEU A 103 1.77 -6.71 -10.11
C LEU A 103 0.26 -6.64 -10.33
N SER A 104 -0.55 -6.94 -9.32
CA SER A 104 -2.01 -6.82 -9.41
C SER A 104 -2.47 -5.36 -9.55
N ALA A 105 -1.71 -4.41 -9.00
CA ALA A 105 -1.93 -2.98 -9.13
C ALA A 105 -1.28 -2.37 -10.39
N GLY A 106 -0.56 -3.16 -11.18
CA GLY A 106 0.27 -2.68 -12.29
C GLY A 106 -0.47 -1.88 -13.35
N GLU A 107 -1.70 -2.27 -13.71
CA GLU A 107 -2.54 -1.53 -14.65
C GLU A 107 -2.96 -0.15 -14.10
N ILE A 108 -3.18 -0.06 -12.79
CA ILE A 108 -3.53 1.18 -12.11
C ILE A 108 -2.31 2.10 -12.05
N PHE A 109 -1.13 1.53 -11.77
CA PHE A 109 0.10 2.30 -11.71
C PHE A 109 0.60 2.78 -13.06
N ALA A 110 0.18 2.15 -14.16
CA ALA A 110 0.50 2.64 -15.50
C ALA A 110 -0.07 4.05 -15.77
N GLU A 111 -1.17 4.40 -15.10
CA GLU A 111 -1.80 5.72 -15.18
C GLU A 111 -1.10 6.77 -14.30
N LEU A 112 -0.27 6.32 -13.36
CA LEU A 112 0.43 7.18 -12.42
C LEU A 112 1.87 7.45 -12.89
N SER A 113 2.33 8.69 -12.81
CA SER A 113 3.72 9.02 -13.11
C SER A 113 4.65 8.48 -12.01
N PRO A 114 5.84 7.96 -12.32
CA PRO A 114 6.83 7.53 -11.32
C PRO A 114 7.27 8.65 -10.35
N THR A 115 7.02 9.91 -10.71
CA THR A 115 7.33 11.08 -9.87
C THR A 115 6.34 11.31 -8.73
N GLN A 116 5.24 10.55 -8.66
CA GLN A 116 4.15 10.79 -7.72
C GLN A 116 4.41 10.31 -6.29
N GLN A 117 5.54 9.66 -6.04
CA GLN A 117 6.01 9.28 -4.70
C GLN A 117 4.94 8.61 -3.82
N ILE A 118 4.15 7.69 -4.39
CA ILE A 118 3.23 6.87 -3.59
C ILE A 118 4.08 5.91 -2.76
N ASP A 119 3.86 5.94 -1.45
CA ASP A 119 4.56 5.04 -0.55
C ASP A 119 3.99 3.62 -0.66
N ARG A 120 4.88 2.65 -0.53
CA ARG A 120 4.52 1.25 -0.60
C ARG A 120 3.52 0.82 0.47
N SER A 121 3.55 1.45 1.66
CA SER A 121 2.61 1.15 2.74
C SER A 121 1.14 1.26 2.30
N MET A 122 0.85 2.10 1.29
CA MET A 122 -0.50 2.18 0.72
C MET A 122 -0.98 0.89 0.06
N LEU A 123 -0.06 -0.02 -0.29
CA LEU A 123 -0.35 -1.26 -1.00
C LEU A 123 -0.30 -2.50 -0.12
N ASP A 124 0.45 -2.45 0.99
CA ASP A 124 0.61 -3.57 1.90
C ASP A 124 -0.77 -3.93 2.51
N ASP A 125 -1.31 -5.10 2.17
CA ASP A 125 -2.66 -5.57 2.57
C ASP A 125 -3.82 -4.63 2.14
N ALA A 126 -3.63 -3.86 1.08
CA ALA A 126 -4.63 -2.92 0.59
C ALA A 126 -5.82 -3.62 -0.08
N THR A 127 -6.97 -2.99 0.01
CA THR A 127 -8.14 -3.34 -0.85
C THR A 127 -8.14 -2.41 -2.06
N ILE A 128 -8.09 -2.98 -3.26
CA ILE A 128 -8.15 -2.25 -4.52
C ILE A 128 -9.52 -2.45 -5.16
N ILE A 129 -10.19 -1.35 -5.47
CA ILE A 129 -11.51 -1.32 -6.11
C ILE A 129 -11.36 -0.61 -7.44
N THR A 130 -11.54 -1.33 -8.55
CA THR A 130 -11.38 -0.81 -9.91
C THR A 130 -12.72 -0.53 -10.58
N ALA A 131 -12.74 0.52 -11.40
CA ALA A 131 -13.83 0.75 -12.32
C ALA A 131 -13.83 -0.33 -13.42
N THR A 132 -15.01 -0.82 -13.75
CA THR A 132 -15.21 -1.72 -14.88
C THR A 132 -16.25 -1.12 -15.82
N GLN A 133 -16.37 -1.65 -17.04
CA GLN A 133 -17.42 -1.20 -17.97
C GLN A 133 -18.82 -1.37 -17.37
N ALA A 134 -19.04 -2.38 -16.52
CA ALA A 134 -20.33 -2.62 -15.86
C ALA A 134 -20.53 -1.74 -14.61
N THR A 135 -19.45 -1.33 -13.96
CA THR A 135 -19.45 -0.58 -12.69
C THR A 135 -18.48 0.61 -12.73
N PRO A 136 -18.68 1.60 -13.64
CA PRO A 136 -17.71 2.69 -13.85
C PRO A 136 -17.57 3.61 -12.63
N HIS A 137 -18.59 3.71 -11.79
CA HIS A 137 -18.57 4.59 -10.62
C HIS A 137 -18.20 3.89 -9.30
N GLN A 138 -17.85 2.60 -9.34
CA GLN A 138 -17.60 1.82 -8.13
C GLN A 138 -16.48 2.39 -7.23
N PRO A 139 -15.34 2.89 -7.74
CA PRO A 139 -14.30 3.49 -6.90
C PRO A 139 -14.80 4.71 -6.13
N VAL A 140 -15.49 5.62 -6.80
CA VAL A 140 -16.06 6.83 -6.19
C VAL A 140 -17.15 6.48 -5.18
N SER A 141 -18.04 5.54 -5.52
CA SER A 141 -19.09 5.06 -4.61
C SER A 141 -18.51 4.41 -3.35
N ALA A 142 -17.42 3.68 -3.48
CA ALA A 142 -16.71 3.09 -2.33
C ALA A 142 -16.06 4.18 -1.44
N LEU A 143 -15.52 5.25 -2.03
CA LEU A 143 -15.04 6.41 -1.28
C LEU A 143 -16.19 7.12 -0.56
N CYS A 144 -17.31 7.34 -1.22
CA CYS A 144 -18.52 7.91 -0.62
C CYS A 144 -19.00 7.09 0.59
N SER A 145 -18.93 5.76 0.50
CA SER A 145 -19.31 4.90 1.63
C SER A 145 -18.39 5.07 2.85
N LEU A 146 -17.09 5.29 2.63
CA LEU A 146 -16.15 5.59 3.71
C LEU A 146 -16.47 6.94 4.37
N VAL A 147 -16.72 7.96 3.55
CA VAL A 147 -17.05 9.33 3.99
C VAL A 147 -18.35 9.37 4.79
N GLY A 148 -19.37 8.62 4.38
CA GLY A 148 -20.68 8.62 5.02
C GLY A 148 -20.70 8.12 6.47
N GLU A 149 -19.67 7.41 6.92
CA GLU A 149 -19.52 6.87 8.29
C GLU A 149 -18.42 7.60 9.08
N ALA A 150 -17.91 8.71 8.56
CA ALA A 150 -16.73 9.38 9.11
C ALA A 150 -17.04 10.23 10.32
N LYS A 151 -16.09 10.24 11.27
CA LYS A 151 -15.99 11.24 12.35
C LYS A 151 -15.10 12.41 11.96
N SER A 152 -14.07 12.15 11.17
CA SER A 152 -13.15 13.16 10.66
C SER A 152 -12.79 12.80 9.22
N ILE A 153 -12.76 13.81 8.36
CA ILE A 153 -12.46 13.69 6.94
C ILE A 153 -11.38 14.71 6.60
N ARG A 154 -10.31 14.23 6.01
CA ARG A 154 -9.29 15.05 5.36
C ARG A 154 -9.09 14.52 3.96
N ILE A 155 -9.26 15.36 2.95
CA ILE A 155 -9.22 14.90 1.57
C ILE A 155 -8.65 15.97 0.63
N LEU A 156 -7.85 15.52 -0.35
CA LEU A 156 -7.52 16.26 -1.55
C LEU A 156 -8.36 15.72 -2.71
N CYS A 157 -9.11 16.62 -3.35
CA CYS A 157 -9.96 16.31 -4.49
C CYS A 157 -9.42 16.98 -5.76
N PRO A 158 -8.75 16.25 -6.68
CA PRO A 158 -8.25 16.80 -7.94
C PRO A 158 -9.29 16.74 -9.08
N ALA A 159 -10.51 16.25 -8.83
CA ALA A 159 -11.61 16.20 -9.77
C ALA A 159 -12.95 16.34 -9.05
N VAL A 160 -13.96 16.85 -9.76
CA VAL A 160 -15.32 16.99 -9.26
C VAL A 160 -16.09 15.68 -9.44
N PHE A 161 -16.60 15.15 -8.33
CA PHE A 161 -17.52 14.01 -8.34
C PHE A 161 -18.82 14.42 -7.63
N PRO A 162 -19.94 14.62 -8.35
CA PRO A 162 -21.21 15.09 -7.77
C PRO A 162 -21.64 14.25 -6.55
N GLN A 163 -21.54 12.94 -6.65
CA GLN A 163 -21.89 12.02 -5.55
C GLN A 163 -21.05 12.25 -4.28
N LEU A 164 -19.77 12.61 -4.45
CA LEU A 164 -18.87 12.87 -3.32
C LEU A 164 -19.22 14.19 -2.65
N ILE A 165 -19.58 15.22 -3.42
CA ILE A 165 -20.02 16.53 -2.90
C ILE A 165 -21.28 16.36 -2.04
N GLU A 166 -22.30 15.65 -2.55
CA GLU A 166 -23.51 15.35 -1.80
C GLU A 166 -23.24 14.53 -0.53
N THR A 167 -22.24 13.65 -0.60
CA THR A 167 -21.86 12.83 0.55
C THR A 167 -21.15 13.68 1.60
N PHE A 168 -20.28 14.62 1.20
CA PHE A 168 -19.65 15.57 2.12
C PHE A 168 -20.70 16.46 2.80
N ALA A 169 -21.64 17.03 2.07
CA ALA A 169 -22.69 17.86 2.64
C ALA A 169 -23.48 17.12 3.74
N ARG A 170 -23.75 15.83 3.54
CA ARG A 170 -24.40 14.99 4.57
C ARG A 170 -23.48 14.58 5.71
N ALA A 171 -22.19 14.37 5.44
CA ALA A 171 -21.23 13.95 6.43
C ALA A 171 -20.91 15.08 7.43
N THR A 172 -20.93 16.33 7.00
CA THR A 172 -20.68 17.49 7.86
C THR A 172 -21.68 17.59 9.02
N ASP A 173 -22.90 17.07 8.90
CA ASP A 173 -23.88 17.04 9.99
C ASP A 173 -23.44 16.18 11.18
N ASN A 174 -22.56 15.19 10.94
CA ASN A 174 -22.19 14.18 11.92
C ASN A 174 -20.66 14.12 12.18
N ALA A 175 -19.84 14.70 11.30
CA ALA A 175 -18.40 14.70 11.43
C ALA A 175 -17.92 15.83 12.36
N GLU A 176 -16.93 15.54 13.18
CA GLU A 176 -16.29 16.53 14.07
C GLU A 176 -15.36 17.48 13.29
N ARG A 177 -14.84 17.02 12.14
CA ARG A 177 -13.95 17.78 11.27
C ARG A 177 -14.10 17.33 9.82
N VAL A 178 -14.21 18.32 8.93
CA VAL A 178 -14.15 18.10 7.48
C VAL A 178 -13.16 19.12 6.88
N GLU A 179 -12.05 18.63 6.33
CA GLU A 179 -11.01 19.42 5.68
C GLU A 179 -10.92 18.95 4.21
N ILE A 180 -11.13 19.86 3.27
CA ILE A 180 -11.12 19.59 1.84
C ILE A 180 -10.10 20.49 1.16
N ILE A 181 -9.10 19.89 0.52
CA ILE A 181 -8.13 20.59 -0.32
C ILE A 181 -8.60 20.43 -1.77
N LEU A 182 -8.79 21.55 -2.45
CA LEU A 182 -9.26 21.64 -3.83
C LEU A 182 -8.12 22.15 -4.71
N THR A 183 -8.10 21.72 -5.96
CA THR A 183 -7.25 22.38 -6.98
C THR A 183 -8.00 23.54 -7.63
N ASP A 184 -7.29 24.47 -8.29
CA ASP A 184 -7.91 25.63 -8.96
C ASP A 184 -9.01 25.23 -9.93
N SER A 185 -8.77 24.18 -10.74
CA SER A 185 -9.75 23.68 -11.71
C SER A 185 -11.01 23.11 -11.03
N VAL A 186 -10.83 22.44 -9.89
CA VAL A 186 -11.96 21.89 -9.12
C VAL A 186 -12.74 23.02 -8.44
N ALA A 187 -12.07 23.99 -7.85
CA ALA A 187 -12.69 25.16 -7.22
C ALA A 187 -13.54 25.94 -8.24
N SER A 188 -12.99 26.23 -9.41
CA SER A 188 -13.70 26.89 -10.51
C SER A 188 -14.95 26.11 -10.96
N ALA A 189 -14.81 24.79 -11.18
CA ALA A 189 -15.94 23.95 -11.60
C ALA A 189 -17.03 23.85 -10.52
N LEU A 190 -16.66 23.90 -9.24
CA LEU A 190 -17.60 23.90 -8.12
C LEU A 190 -18.39 25.24 -8.06
N VAL A 191 -17.71 26.36 -8.26
CA VAL A 191 -18.38 27.67 -8.36
C VAL A 191 -19.38 27.70 -9.50
N ASP A 192 -18.97 27.21 -10.68
CA ASP A 192 -19.81 27.28 -11.88
C ASP A 192 -21.06 26.36 -11.83
N SER A 193 -20.94 25.19 -11.20
CA SER A 193 -21.95 24.15 -11.33
C SER A 193 -22.55 23.65 -10.00
N PHE A 194 -21.94 23.95 -8.85
CA PHE A 194 -22.27 23.38 -7.54
C PHE A 194 -22.24 24.42 -6.41
N THR A 195 -22.55 25.69 -6.71
CA THR A 195 -22.51 26.80 -5.74
C THR A 195 -23.31 26.52 -4.47
N GLU A 196 -24.54 25.96 -4.61
CA GLU A 196 -25.39 25.63 -3.46
C GLU A 196 -24.77 24.56 -2.56
N SER A 197 -24.13 23.53 -3.17
CA SER A 197 -23.47 22.47 -2.41
C SER A 197 -22.22 22.98 -1.70
N LEU A 198 -21.50 23.91 -2.31
CA LEU A 198 -20.33 24.54 -1.73
C LEU A 198 -20.71 25.41 -0.53
N ALA A 199 -21.78 26.21 -0.66
CA ALA A 199 -22.32 27.00 0.44
C ALA A 199 -22.77 26.10 1.61
N ALA A 200 -23.47 24.98 1.32
CA ALA A 200 -23.89 24.04 2.35
C ALA A 200 -22.70 23.40 3.09
N LEU A 201 -21.61 23.04 2.40
CA LEU A 201 -20.38 22.51 3.02
C LEU A 201 -19.78 23.50 4.02
N GLN A 202 -19.82 24.78 3.72
CA GLN A 202 -19.25 25.80 4.58
C GLN A 202 -20.17 26.20 5.72
N GLU A 203 -21.48 26.32 5.51
CA GLU A 203 -22.46 26.50 6.57
C GLU A 203 -22.35 25.39 7.62
N ALA A 204 -22.03 24.18 7.14
CA ALA A 204 -21.79 23.02 7.99
C ALA A 204 -20.38 22.98 8.61
N GLY A 205 -19.55 24.00 8.40
CA GLY A 205 -18.25 24.15 9.08
C GLY A 205 -17.07 23.41 8.41
N ALA A 206 -17.18 23.04 7.13
CA ALA A 206 -16.05 22.45 6.41
C ALA A 206 -14.92 23.48 6.17
N GLU A 207 -13.67 23.06 6.40
CA GLU A 207 -12.47 23.82 6.10
C GLU A 207 -12.09 23.59 4.64
N LEU A 208 -12.17 24.63 3.80
CA LEU A 208 -11.79 24.56 2.39
C LEU A 208 -10.44 25.22 2.14
N HIS A 209 -9.60 24.56 1.37
CA HIS A 209 -8.26 25.03 1.01
C HIS A 209 -8.03 24.92 -0.50
N LEU A 210 -7.32 25.89 -1.06
CA LEU A 210 -6.97 25.95 -2.47
C LEU A 210 -5.49 25.63 -2.65
N LEU A 211 -5.19 24.63 -3.47
CA LEU A 211 -3.85 24.20 -3.83
C LEU A 211 -3.59 24.57 -5.30
N GLU A 212 -2.58 25.39 -5.57
CA GLU A 212 -2.23 25.83 -6.94
C GLU A 212 -1.72 24.67 -7.81
N THR A 213 -1.07 23.68 -7.19
CA THR A 213 -0.59 22.49 -7.91
C THR A 213 -1.73 21.47 -8.05
N THR A 214 -1.71 20.72 -9.17
CA THR A 214 -2.71 19.65 -9.40
C THR A 214 -2.07 18.29 -9.21
N PRO A 215 -2.18 17.68 -8.04
CA PRO A 215 -1.79 16.28 -7.86
C PRO A 215 -2.63 15.37 -8.77
N PRO A 216 -2.02 14.34 -9.36
CA PRO A 216 -2.69 13.50 -10.37
C PRO A 216 -3.60 12.41 -9.75
N HIS A 217 -3.77 12.43 -8.45
CA HIS A 217 -4.62 11.50 -7.72
C HIS A 217 -5.28 12.19 -6.53
N GLY A 218 -6.43 11.69 -6.13
CA GLY A 218 -7.06 12.06 -4.88
C GLY A 218 -6.44 11.30 -3.72
N LEU A 219 -6.39 11.93 -2.54
CA LEU A 219 -5.93 11.29 -1.32
C LEU A 219 -6.85 11.66 -0.17
N ALA A 220 -7.26 10.67 0.61
CA ALA A 220 -8.12 10.88 1.78
C ALA A 220 -7.58 10.16 3.00
N VAL A 221 -7.78 10.76 4.17
CA VAL A 221 -7.71 10.09 5.46
C VAL A 221 -9.06 10.27 6.15
N ILE A 222 -9.69 9.15 6.46
CA ILE A 222 -11.05 9.10 6.97
C ILE A 222 -11.03 8.36 8.31
N GLU A 223 -11.30 9.08 9.39
CA GLU A 223 -11.39 8.52 10.72
C GLU A 223 -12.82 8.06 11.00
N ARG A 224 -12.98 6.85 11.49
CA ARG A 224 -14.25 6.21 11.85
C ARG A 224 -14.14 5.64 13.28
N PRO A 225 -15.25 5.28 13.94
CA PRO A 225 -15.21 4.71 15.29
C PRO A 225 -14.29 3.49 15.44
N MET A 226 -14.05 2.74 14.36
CA MET A 226 -13.24 1.53 14.34
C MET A 226 -11.79 1.74 13.88
N GLY A 227 -11.36 2.98 13.62
CA GLY A 227 -10.01 3.33 13.17
C GLY A 227 -9.99 4.20 11.93
N ALA A 228 -8.81 4.62 11.52
CA ALA A 228 -8.59 5.44 10.34
C ALA A 228 -8.37 4.57 9.09
N THR A 229 -8.72 5.13 7.93
CA THR A 229 -8.48 4.53 6.62
C THR A 229 -7.91 5.58 5.67
N ALA A 230 -6.79 5.27 5.03
CA ALA A 230 -6.26 6.03 3.91
C ALA A 230 -6.93 5.56 2.60
N GLY A 231 -7.27 6.48 1.73
CA GLY A 231 -7.84 6.22 0.41
C GLY A 231 -7.09 6.99 -0.67
N LEU A 232 -6.53 6.29 -1.66
CA LEU A 232 -5.90 6.86 -2.84
C LEU A 232 -6.85 6.65 -4.03
N LEU A 233 -7.39 7.74 -4.58
CA LEU A 233 -8.27 7.70 -5.74
C LEU A 233 -7.44 8.01 -7.00
N VAL A 234 -7.25 7.01 -7.83
CA VAL A 234 -6.63 7.16 -9.16
C VAL A 234 -7.70 7.62 -10.13
N ILE A 235 -7.40 8.68 -10.88
CA ILE A 235 -8.31 9.28 -11.86
C ILE A 235 -7.64 9.32 -13.23
N ASP A 236 -8.44 9.17 -14.26
CA ASP A 236 -8.10 9.37 -15.66
C ASP A 236 -9.12 10.28 -16.34
N ASP A 237 -9.01 10.44 -17.65
CA ASP A 237 -9.93 11.28 -18.45
C ASP A 237 -11.41 10.79 -18.38
N SER A 238 -11.65 9.55 -17.98
CA SER A 238 -13.00 8.96 -17.83
C SER A 238 -13.56 9.10 -16.42
N GLY A 239 -12.75 9.54 -15.43
CA GLY A 239 -13.15 9.74 -14.05
C GLY A 239 -12.39 8.89 -13.04
N GLY A 240 -13.08 8.36 -12.02
CA GLY A 240 -12.46 7.54 -10.98
C GLY A 240 -12.12 6.12 -11.47
N ARG A 241 -10.85 5.88 -11.74
CA ARG A 241 -10.33 4.60 -12.28
C ARG A 241 -10.21 3.51 -11.24
N ALA A 242 -9.65 3.87 -10.08
CA ALA A 242 -9.47 2.95 -8.97
C ALA A 242 -9.43 3.67 -7.63
N LEU A 243 -9.86 2.98 -6.59
CA LEU A 243 -9.65 3.35 -5.19
C LEU A 243 -8.78 2.29 -4.52
N VAL A 244 -7.60 2.70 -4.06
CA VAL A 244 -6.77 1.90 -3.15
C VAL A 244 -7.07 2.36 -1.73
N ARG A 245 -7.56 1.47 -0.88
CA ARG A 245 -7.84 1.78 0.53
C ARG A 245 -7.01 0.89 1.44
N ASN A 246 -6.45 1.48 2.48
CA ASN A 246 -5.64 0.79 3.46
C ASN A 246 -5.89 1.37 4.86
N SER A 247 -6.02 0.50 5.86
CA SER A 247 -6.23 0.88 7.26
C SER A 247 -5.01 0.56 8.14
N GLY A 248 -3.88 0.19 7.54
CA GLY A 248 -2.61 -0.01 8.24
C GLY A 248 -2.05 1.32 8.75
N ASP A 249 -1.43 1.30 9.93
CA ASP A 249 -0.91 2.51 10.58
C ASP A 249 0.10 3.26 9.70
N ASP A 250 0.99 2.56 9.00
CA ASP A 250 1.99 3.16 8.12
C ASP A 250 1.35 3.85 6.91
N ALA A 251 0.32 3.24 6.31
CA ALA A 251 -0.43 3.83 5.19
C ALA A 251 -1.18 5.10 5.62
N VAL A 252 -1.84 5.04 6.77
CA VAL A 252 -2.56 6.19 7.34
C VAL A 252 -1.58 7.31 7.71
N ALA A 253 -0.44 6.97 8.32
CA ALA A 253 0.59 7.95 8.66
C ALA A 253 1.18 8.62 7.41
N TRP A 254 1.49 7.86 6.36
CA TRP A 254 1.96 8.41 5.10
C TRP A 254 0.93 9.35 4.47
N ALA A 255 -0.33 8.93 4.37
CA ALA A 255 -1.39 9.73 3.79
C ALA A 255 -1.64 11.03 4.59
N THR A 256 -1.60 10.94 5.91
CA THR A 256 -1.71 12.11 6.81
C THR A 256 -0.58 13.09 6.56
N ASN A 257 0.68 12.63 6.55
CA ASN A 257 1.84 13.49 6.29
C ASN A 257 1.76 14.15 4.90
N ARG A 258 1.25 13.43 3.89
CA ARG A 258 1.09 13.96 2.55
C ARG A 258 0.01 15.04 2.48
N LEU A 259 -1.12 14.84 3.15
CA LEU A 259 -2.17 15.86 3.27
C LEU A 259 -1.69 17.08 4.07
N ASP A 260 -0.91 16.88 5.14
CA ASP A 260 -0.30 17.98 5.90
C ASP A 260 0.63 18.84 5.04
N HIS A 261 1.43 18.18 4.19
CA HIS A 261 2.30 18.86 3.23
C HIS A 261 1.49 19.73 2.26
N TRP A 262 0.48 19.17 1.60
CA TRP A 262 -0.37 19.93 0.67
C TRP A 262 -1.19 21.01 1.38
N ARG A 263 -1.63 20.75 2.61
CA ARG A 263 -2.29 21.75 3.45
C ARG A 263 -1.39 22.94 3.75
N GLY A 264 -0.10 22.68 4.01
CA GLY A 264 0.92 23.71 4.23
C GLY A 264 1.21 24.57 2.98
N GLU A 265 1.02 24.02 1.78
CA GLU A 265 1.19 24.71 0.50
C GLU A 265 -0.10 25.36 -0.03
N SER A 266 -1.25 25.10 0.61
CA SER A 266 -2.55 25.62 0.21
C SER A 266 -2.92 26.89 0.94
N THR A 267 -3.80 27.70 0.36
CA THR A 267 -4.41 28.87 0.98
C THR A 267 -5.83 28.54 1.47
N ALA A 268 -6.25 29.13 2.59
CA ALA A 268 -7.64 29.00 3.01
C ALA A 268 -8.56 29.67 2.00
N LEU A 269 -9.63 29.00 1.62
CA LEU A 269 -10.62 29.53 0.68
C LEU A 269 -11.83 30.05 1.48
N PRO A 270 -11.92 31.38 1.73
CA PRO A 270 -13.09 31.95 2.40
C PRO A 270 -14.26 32.01 1.44
N LEU A 271 -15.46 31.71 1.93
CA LEU A 271 -16.71 31.68 1.15
C LEU A 271 -17.07 32.97 0.46
N THR A 272 -16.72 34.10 1.07
CA THR A 272 -17.03 35.43 0.49
C THR A 272 -16.42 35.62 -0.90
N GLU A 273 -15.27 34.97 -1.19
CA GLU A 273 -14.65 35.07 -2.53
C GLU A 273 -15.34 34.20 -3.59
N ILE A 274 -16.01 33.11 -3.18
CA ILE A 274 -16.69 32.21 -4.11
C ILE A 274 -18.03 32.81 -4.55
N THR A 275 -18.77 33.46 -3.68
CA THR A 275 -20.04 34.13 -3.99
C THR A 275 -19.84 35.40 -4.81
N ASP A 276 -18.74 36.13 -4.62
CA ASP A 276 -18.44 37.33 -5.39
C ASP A 276 -17.97 37.03 -6.84
N ALA A 277 -17.26 35.92 -7.05
CA ALA A 277 -16.85 35.49 -8.40
C ALA A 277 -18.04 35.08 -9.29
N GLY A 278 -19.12 34.53 -8.72
CA GLY A 278 -20.37 34.21 -9.42
C GLY A 278 -21.26 35.43 -9.69
N SER A 279 -20.94 36.62 -9.14
CA SER A 279 -21.72 37.86 -9.31
C SER A 279 -21.16 38.82 -10.38
N VAL A 280 -20.06 38.47 -11.04
CA VAL A 280 -19.35 39.32 -12.02
C VAL A 280 -19.43 38.80 -13.47
N LEU A 281 -20.34 37.86 -13.76
CA LEU A 281 -20.64 37.47 -15.16
C LEU A 281 -22.05 37.85 -15.55
#